data_ec1201f20d1b3ce75b1b3378683d8680
#
_entry.id   ec1201f20d1b3ce75b1b3378683d8680
#
_cell.length_a   1.000
_cell.length_b   1.000
_cell.length_c   1.000
_cell.angle_alpha   90.00
_cell.angle_beta   90.00
_cell.angle_gamma   90.00
#
_symmetry.space_group_name_H-M   'P 1'
#
loop_
_entity.id
_entity.type
_entity.pdbx_description
1 polymer ?
#
loop_
_entity_poly.entity_id
_entity_poly.type
_entity_poly.pdbx_seq_one_letter_code
_entity_poly.pdbx_strand_id
1 'polypeptide(L)'
;MITAEEARNRTRSIREERERKRLETEQRAREGETLENMLHFIDLRSKDEWSFAYISKHLSHEAYTKLKEAGYTIYRASFTRTDMRHEIEEYTTYSCWTGKSTKKTRLKTVPETTVYYLTVVSWDPTDEKLLNFLSGMNYSEI
;
A
#
# COMPACT_ATOMS: atom_id res chain seq x y z
N MET A 1 37.98 5.69 27.79
CA MET A 1 38.11 5.84 26.32
C MET A 1 37.82 4.51 25.67
N ILE A 2 36.96 4.53 24.64
CA ILE A 2 36.61 3.32 23.90
C ILE A 2 37.78 2.88 23.01
N THR A 3 38.15 1.60 23.07
CA THR A 3 39.20 1.06 22.21
C THR A 3 38.64 0.88 20.77
N ALA A 4 39.57 0.79 19.80
CA ALA A 4 39.19 0.54 18.40
C ALA A 4 38.43 -0.77 18.21
N GLU A 5 38.76 -1.80 18.99
CA GLU A 5 38.05 -3.08 18.98
C GLU A 5 36.63 -2.98 19.49
N GLU A 6 36.42 -2.29 20.59
CA GLU A 6 35.09 -2.03 21.13
C GLU A 6 34.22 -1.22 20.16
N ALA A 7 34.79 -0.23 19.50
CA ALA A 7 34.10 0.55 18.48
C ALA A 7 33.67 -0.31 17.27
N ARG A 8 34.55 -1.22 16.81
CA ARG A 8 34.22 -2.16 15.72
C ARG A 8 33.12 -3.13 16.11
N ASN A 9 33.18 -3.68 17.32
CA ASN A 9 32.16 -4.60 17.82
C ASN A 9 30.80 -3.91 17.95
N ARG A 10 30.77 -2.67 18.45
CA ARG A 10 29.55 -1.87 18.53
C ARG A 10 28.95 -1.60 17.16
N THR A 11 29.77 -1.22 16.19
CA THR A 11 29.32 -0.99 14.80
C THR A 11 28.75 -2.26 14.17
N ARG A 12 29.40 -3.39 14.39
CA ARG A 12 28.94 -4.69 13.90
C ARG A 12 27.59 -5.07 14.49
N SER A 13 27.42 -4.95 15.81
CA SER A 13 26.16 -5.23 16.50
C SER A 13 25.01 -4.38 15.97
N ILE A 14 25.23 -3.09 15.74
CA ILE A 14 24.22 -2.18 15.20
C ILE A 14 23.82 -2.58 13.77
N ARG A 15 24.77 -2.94 12.93
CA ARG A 15 24.51 -3.41 11.56
C ARG A 15 23.70 -4.70 11.54
N GLU A 16 24.08 -5.67 12.35
CA GLU A 16 23.38 -6.95 12.47
C GLU A 16 21.94 -6.76 12.95
N GLU A 17 21.73 -5.90 13.94
CA GLU A 17 20.39 -5.59 14.44
C GLU A 17 19.51 -4.90 13.39
N ARG A 18 20.06 -3.93 12.65
CA ARG A 18 19.34 -3.25 11.56
C ARG A 18 18.95 -4.21 10.45
N GLU A 19 19.87 -5.11 10.07
CA GLU A 19 19.61 -6.09 9.04
C GLU A 19 18.53 -7.09 9.46
N ARG A 20 18.58 -7.56 10.70
CA ARG A 20 17.53 -8.42 11.26
C ARG A 20 16.16 -7.75 11.24
N LYS A 21 16.06 -6.50 11.68
CA LYS A 21 14.81 -5.74 11.66
C LYS A 21 14.27 -5.55 10.23
N ARG A 22 15.16 -5.29 9.28
CA ARG A 22 14.78 -5.17 7.87
C ARG A 22 14.20 -6.47 7.32
N LEU A 23 14.86 -7.60 7.59
CA LEU A 23 14.39 -8.92 7.17
C LEU A 23 13.05 -9.30 7.82
N GLU A 24 12.87 -9.01 9.11
CA GLU A 24 11.59 -9.21 9.80
C GLU A 24 10.48 -8.38 9.18
N THR A 25 10.74 -7.12 8.84
CA THR A 25 9.77 -6.24 8.20
C THR A 25 9.39 -6.73 6.81
N GLU A 26 10.36 -7.18 6.01
CA GLU A 26 10.11 -7.76 4.69
C GLU A 26 9.29 -9.05 4.79
N GLN A 27 9.60 -9.90 5.75
CA GLN A 27 8.86 -11.13 5.98
C GLN A 27 7.40 -10.86 6.37
N ARG A 28 7.15 -9.93 7.28
CA ARG A 28 5.80 -9.52 7.66
C ARG A 28 5.01 -8.96 6.49
N ALA A 29 5.66 -8.18 5.62
CA ALA A 29 5.03 -7.66 4.41
C ALA A 29 4.62 -8.76 3.43
N ARG A 30 5.41 -9.86 3.34
CA ARG A 30 5.10 -11.02 2.48
C ARG A 30 4.01 -11.90 3.06
N GLU A 31 3.95 -12.06 4.37
CA GLU A 31 2.97 -12.90 5.05
C GLU A 31 1.55 -12.32 5.01
N GLY A 32 1.42 -11.02 4.76
CA GLY A 32 0.15 -10.34 4.76
C GLY A 32 -0.32 -9.90 6.14
N GLU A 33 -1.56 -9.43 6.22
CA GLU A 33 -2.14 -8.96 7.49
C GLU A 33 -2.44 -10.12 8.41
N THR A 34 -2.11 -9.96 9.69
CA THR A 34 -2.33 -10.98 10.71
C THR A 34 -3.79 -11.05 11.13
N LEU A 35 -4.22 -12.22 11.60
CA LEU A 35 -5.55 -12.41 12.16
C LEU A 35 -5.83 -11.45 13.33
N GLU A 36 -4.86 -11.29 14.22
CA GLU A 36 -4.98 -10.42 15.40
C GLU A 36 -5.26 -8.97 15.03
N ASN A 37 -4.49 -8.42 14.08
CA ASN A 37 -4.70 -7.06 13.59
C ASN A 37 -6.05 -6.91 12.90
N MET A 38 -6.44 -7.90 12.10
CA MET A 38 -7.73 -7.86 11.41
C MET A 38 -8.90 -7.91 12.38
N LEU A 39 -8.85 -8.73 13.40
CA LEU A 39 -9.86 -8.77 14.47
C LEU A 39 -9.96 -7.44 15.21
N HIS A 40 -8.84 -6.76 15.41
CA HIS A 40 -8.84 -5.43 16.01
C HIS A 40 -9.56 -4.41 15.12
N PHE A 41 -9.33 -4.41 13.82
CA PHE A 41 -10.03 -3.54 12.87
C PHE A 41 -11.52 -3.85 12.82
N ILE A 42 -11.90 -5.12 12.84
CA ILE A 42 -13.30 -5.55 12.88
C ILE A 42 -13.98 -5.03 14.15
N ASP A 43 -13.33 -5.16 15.31
CA ASP A 43 -13.86 -4.65 16.57
C ASP A 43 -14.08 -3.13 16.54
N LEU A 44 -13.12 -2.37 16.06
CA LEU A 44 -13.23 -0.92 15.93
C LEU A 44 -14.38 -0.52 15.00
N ARG A 45 -14.50 -1.17 13.85
CA ARG A 45 -15.53 -0.85 12.87
C ARG A 45 -16.93 -1.25 13.33
N SER A 46 -17.07 -2.39 14.01
CA SER A 46 -18.36 -2.83 14.54
C SER A 46 -18.89 -1.89 15.62
N LYS A 47 -18.03 -1.28 16.43
CA LYS A 47 -18.41 -0.27 17.41
C LYS A 47 -18.93 1.02 16.75
N ASP A 48 -18.47 1.34 15.56
CA ASP A 48 -18.93 2.49 14.76
C ASP A 48 -20.13 2.15 13.84
N GLU A 49 -20.78 1.01 14.07
CA GLU A 49 -21.94 0.53 13.31
C GLU A 49 -21.64 0.18 11.84
N TRP A 50 -20.38 -0.12 11.52
CA TRP A 50 -20.00 -0.63 10.22
C TRP A 50 -20.22 -2.13 10.13
N SER A 51 -20.53 -2.63 8.94
CA SER A 51 -20.71 -4.06 8.65
C SER A 51 -19.50 -4.70 7.98
N PHE A 52 -18.45 -3.93 7.73
CA PHE A 52 -17.24 -4.39 7.05
C PHE A 52 -16.02 -3.58 7.48
N ALA A 53 -14.85 -4.19 7.28
CA ALA A 53 -13.55 -3.53 7.42
C ALA A 53 -12.71 -3.80 6.17
N TYR A 54 -11.82 -2.90 5.83
CA TYR A 54 -10.96 -3.06 4.65
C TYR A 54 -9.52 -2.70 4.98
N ILE A 55 -8.60 -3.35 4.27
CA ILE A 55 -7.16 -3.13 4.37
C ILE A 55 -6.54 -3.06 2.97
N SER A 56 -5.41 -2.39 2.85
CA SER A 56 -4.66 -2.28 1.59
C SER A 56 -3.73 -3.47 1.32
N LYS A 57 -3.58 -4.38 2.28
CA LYS A 57 -2.75 -5.58 2.17
C LYS A 57 -3.62 -6.82 1.92
N HIS A 58 -3.00 -7.89 1.45
CA HIS A 58 -3.65 -9.19 1.45
C HIS A 58 -3.66 -9.77 2.88
N LEU A 59 -4.60 -10.66 3.14
CA LEU A 59 -4.63 -11.41 4.41
C LEU A 59 -3.58 -12.53 4.37
N SER A 60 -3.00 -12.83 5.54
CA SER A 60 -2.22 -14.05 5.69
C SER A 60 -3.12 -15.27 5.48
N HIS A 61 -2.54 -16.41 5.08
CA HIS A 61 -3.32 -17.63 4.86
C HIS A 61 -4.07 -18.06 6.14
N GLU A 62 -3.43 -17.94 7.28
CA GLU A 62 -4.06 -18.24 8.58
C GLU A 62 -5.25 -17.32 8.86
N ALA A 63 -5.10 -16.02 8.66
CA ALA A 63 -6.17 -15.05 8.86
C ALA A 63 -7.36 -15.32 7.91
N TYR A 64 -7.08 -15.57 6.65
CA TYR A 64 -8.09 -15.92 5.66
C TYR A 64 -8.90 -17.14 6.07
N THR A 65 -8.21 -18.24 6.41
CA THR A 65 -8.84 -19.49 6.78
C THR A 65 -9.72 -19.34 8.01
N LYS A 66 -9.20 -18.73 9.08
CA LYS A 66 -9.93 -18.55 10.33
C LYS A 66 -11.12 -17.61 10.20
N LEU A 67 -11.00 -16.54 9.43
CA LEU A 67 -12.11 -15.63 9.18
C LEU A 67 -13.22 -16.30 8.35
N LYS A 68 -12.86 -17.09 7.36
CA LYS A 68 -13.83 -17.88 6.59
C LYS A 68 -14.57 -18.88 7.45
N GLU A 69 -13.86 -19.60 8.30
CA GLU A 69 -14.45 -20.56 9.26
C GLU A 69 -15.38 -19.87 10.25
N ALA A 70 -15.09 -18.64 10.64
CA ALA A 70 -15.92 -17.86 11.54
C ALA A 70 -17.17 -17.25 10.88
N GLY A 71 -17.33 -17.41 9.58
CA GLY A 71 -18.51 -16.93 8.84
C GLY A 71 -18.36 -15.56 8.17
N TYR A 72 -17.18 -14.99 8.13
CA TYR A 72 -16.93 -13.74 7.42
C TYR A 72 -16.88 -13.94 5.91
N THR A 73 -17.38 -12.98 5.17
CA THR A 73 -17.25 -12.92 3.72
C THR A 73 -16.07 -12.02 3.34
N ILE A 74 -15.19 -12.52 2.48
CA ILE A 74 -13.95 -11.80 2.11
C ILE A 74 -13.99 -11.49 0.63
N TYR A 75 -13.77 -10.23 0.29
CA TYR A 75 -13.72 -9.73 -1.08
C TYR A 75 -12.34 -9.21 -1.40
N ARG A 76 -11.92 -9.41 -2.63
CA ARG A 76 -10.78 -8.70 -3.20
C ARG A 76 -11.32 -7.64 -4.15
N ALA A 77 -10.98 -6.40 -3.89
CA ALA A 77 -11.44 -5.25 -4.68
C ALA A 77 -10.25 -4.48 -5.26
N SER A 78 -10.46 -3.85 -6.39
CA SER A 78 -9.48 -2.97 -6.99
C SER A 78 -10.17 -1.74 -7.57
N PHE A 79 -9.47 -0.61 -7.52
CA PHE A 79 -9.91 0.62 -8.16
C PHE A 79 -8.73 1.36 -8.76
N THR A 80 -9.00 2.15 -9.77
CA THR A 80 -8.00 2.99 -10.42
C THR A 80 -8.18 4.44 -10.01
N ARG A 81 -7.06 5.10 -9.78
CA ARG A 81 -7.02 6.54 -9.51
C ARG A 81 -6.05 7.17 -10.51
N THR A 82 -6.50 8.24 -11.14
CA THR A 82 -5.67 9.02 -12.05
C THR A 82 -5.29 10.32 -11.35
N ASP A 83 -4.00 10.49 -11.12
CA ASP A 83 -3.41 11.70 -10.56
C ASP A 83 -2.58 12.40 -11.65
N MET A 84 -2.50 13.72 -11.56
CA MET A 84 -1.68 14.50 -12.48
C MET A 84 -0.27 14.61 -11.90
N ARG A 85 0.70 14.09 -12.62
CA ARG A 85 2.11 14.17 -12.25
C ARG A 85 2.79 15.30 -13.04
N HIS A 86 3.65 16.04 -12.36
CA HIS A 86 4.46 17.09 -12.99
C HIS A 86 5.81 16.50 -13.39
N GLU A 87 6.15 16.67 -14.66
CA GLU A 87 7.45 16.30 -15.21
C GLU A 87 8.13 17.53 -15.80
N ILE A 88 9.46 17.53 -15.76
CA ILE A 88 10.27 18.54 -16.43
C ILE A 88 10.56 18.04 -17.83
N GLU A 89 10.10 18.78 -18.83
CA GLU A 89 10.36 18.49 -20.23
C GLU A 89 11.43 19.45 -20.78
N GLU A 90 12.46 18.88 -21.37
CA GLU A 90 13.46 19.67 -22.10
C GLU A 90 13.01 19.85 -23.55
N TYR A 91 13.08 21.05 -24.06
CA TYR A 91 12.79 21.34 -25.46
C TYR A 91 13.82 22.33 -26.03
N THR A 92 14.01 22.26 -27.35
CA THR A 92 14.96 23.10 -28.05
C THR A 92 14.22 24.14 -28.85
N THR A 93 14.60 25.42 -28.70
CA THR A 93 14.13 26.52 -29.53
C THR A 93 15.23 26.95 -30.48
N TYR A 94 14.86 27.25 -31.69
CA TYR A 94 15.77 27.71 -32.75
C TYR A 94 15.47 29.17 -33.10
N SER A 95 16.50 30.00 -33.08
CA SER A 95 16.39 31.39 -33.51
C SER A 95 16.79 31.51 -34.99
N CYS A 96 15.88 31.98 -35.84
CA CYS A 96 16.14 32.27 -37.25
C CYS A 96 17.15 33.40 -37.47
N TRP A 97 17.26 34.31 -36.49
CA TRP A 97 18.14 35.48 -36.58
C TRP A 97 19.59 35.16 -36.26
N THR A 98 19.84 34.31 -35.29
CA THR A 98 21.19 34.00 -34.83
C THR A 98 21.68 32.64 -35.30
N GLY A 99 20.79 31.77 -35.80
CA GLY A 99 21.11 30.39 -36.15
C GLY A 99 21.45 29.50 -34.98
N LYS A 100 21.21 29.99 -33.76
CA LYS A 100 21.52 29.24 -32.53
C LYS A 100 20.29 28.51 -32.00
N SER A 101 20.51 27.30 -31.54
CA SER A 101 19.53 26.53 -30.78
C SER A 101 19.76 26.72 -29.26
N THR A 102 18.68 26.87 -28.51
CA THR A 102 18.71 27.04 -27.08
C THR A 102 17.87 25.95 -26.45
N LYS A 103 18.44 25.24 -25.47
CA LYS A 103 17.70 24.27 -24.65
C LYS A 103 16.98 25.01 -23.54
N LYS A 104 15.68 24.74 -23.42
CA LYS A 104 14.83 25.27 -22.37
C LYS A 104 14.11 24.13 -21.67
N THR A 105 13.69 24.37 -20.46
CA THR A 105 12.89 23.44 -19.66
C THR A 105 11.51 24.03 -19.40
N ARG A 106 10.50 23.18 -19.40
CA ARG A 106 9.14 23.56 -19.00
C ARG A 106 8.52 22.47 -18.14
N LEU A 107 7.57 22.87 -17.32
CA LEU A 107 6.78 21.95 -16.52
C LEU A 107 5.66 21.38 -17.40
N LYS A 108 5.60 20.03 -17.47
CA LYS A 108 4.55 19.32 -18.20
C LYS A 108 3.73 18.52 -17.21
N THR A 109 2.42 18.54 -17.37
CA THR A 109 1.50 17.74 -16.56
C THR A 109 1.11 16.48 -17.33
N VAL A 110 1.37 15.32 -16.73
CA VAL A 110 1.11 14.00 -17.33
C VAL A 110 0.15 13.24 -16.43
N PRO A 111 -0.94 12.65 -16.97
CA PRO A 111 -1.80 11.79 -16.20
C PRO A 111 -1.09 10.49 -15.84
N GLU A 112 -1.14 10.10 -14.57
CA GLU A 112 -0.62 8.84 -14.06
C GLU A 112 -1.74 8.05 -13.44
N THR A 113 -1.99 6.86 -13.96
CA THR A 113 -3.03 5.97 -13.46
C THR A 113 -2.41 4.89 -12.59
N THR A 114 -2.87 4.80 -11.35
CA THR A 114 -2.43 3.80 -10.38
C THR A 114 -3.59 2.89 -10.03
N VAL A 115 -3.33 1.59 -9.98
CA VAL A 115 -4.30 0.59 -9.53
C VAL A 115 -4.06 0.30 -8.06
N TYR A 116 -5.11 0.43 -7.26
CA TYR A 116 -5.09 0.12 -5.83
C TYR A 116 -5.89 -1.15 -5.56
N TYR A 117 -5.36 -1.99 -4.68
CA TYR A 117 -5.99 -3.24 -4.26
C TYR A 117 -6.41 -3.16 -2.80
N LEU A 118 -7.60 -3.66 -2.51
CA LEU A 118 -8.14 -3.72 -1.16
C LEU A 118 -8.62 -5.14 -0.86
N THR A 119 -8.47 -5.53 0.40
CA THR A 119 -9.11 -6.72 0.94
C THR A 119 -10.22 -6.27 1.87
N VAL A 120 -11.45 -6.69 1.61
CA VAL A 120 -12.64 -6.32 2.38
C VAL A 120 -13.16 -7.55 3.12
N VAL A 121 -13.32 -7.43 4.43
CA VAL A 121 -13.87 -8.47 5.28
C VAL A 121 -15.22 -7.98 5.81
N SER A 122 -16.29 -8.69 5.47
CA SER A 122 -17.65 -8.33 5.86
C SER A 122 -18.27 -9.39 6.77
N TRP A 123 -19.05 -8.94 7.74
CA TRP A 123 -19.89 -9.80 8.58
C TRP A 123 -21.39 -9.65 8.31
N ASP A 124 -21.73 -8.77 7.40
CA ASP A 124 -23.08 -8.65 6.85
C ASP A 124 -23.00 -8.32 5.34
N PRO A 125 -22.94 -9.36 4.47
CA PRO A 125 -22.78 -9.15 3.03
C PRO A 125 -24.01 -8.55 2.34
N THR A 126 -25.12 -8.42 3.04
CA THR A 126 -26.37 -7.84 2.51
C THR A 126 -26.51 -6.35 2.83
N ASP A 127 -25.59 -5.78 3.61
CA ASP A 127 -25.64 -4.37 3.99
C ASP A 127 -25.47 -3.46 2.78
N GLU A 128 -26.37 -2.49 2.67
CA GLU A 128 -26.36 -1.51 1.58
C GLU A 128 -25.10 -0.66 1.55
N LYS A 129 -24.56 -0.30 2.70
CA LYS A 129 -23.30 0.46 2.80
C LYS A 129 -22.12 -0.28 2.17
N LEU A 130 -22.03 -1.59 2.40
CA LEU A 130 -21.02 -2.45 1.79
C LEU A 130 -21.20 -2.51 0.28
N LEU A 131 -22.42 -2.73 -0.19
CA LEU A 131 -22.72 -2.80 -1.62
C LEU A 131 -22.41 -1.48 -2.33
N ASN A 132 -22.72 -0.36 -1.72
CA ASN A 132 -22.37 0.97 -2.24
C ASN A 132 -20.86 1.19 -2.28
N PHE A 133 -20.14 0.74 -1.26
CA PHE A 133 -18.67 0.81 -1.21
C PHE A 133 -18.04 0.02 -2.34
N LEU A 134 -18.53 -1.18 -2.60
CA LEU A 134 -18.01 -2.07 -3.65
C LEU A 134 -18.43 -1.68 -5.07
N SER A 135 -19.54 -0.95 -5.22
CA SER A 135 -20.14 -0.65 -6.54
C SER A 135 -19.22 0.17 -7.45
N GLY A 136 -18.34 0.99 -6.90
CA GLY A 136 -17.35 1.77 -7.66
C GLY A 136 -16.05 1.04 -7.95
N MET A 137 -15.95 -0.23 -7.61
CA MET A 137 -14.73 -1.02 -7.72
C MET A 137 -14.96 -2.30 -8.50
N ASN A 138 -13.88 -2.87 -9.05
CA ASN A 138 -13.88 -4.24 -9.51
C ASN A 138 -13.64 -5.15 -8.31
N TYR A 139 -14.58 -6.01 -7.99
CA TYR A 139 -14.48 -6.88 -6.83
C TYR A 139 -14.93 -8.30 -7.13
N SER A 140 -14.40 -9.22 -6.36
CA SER A 140 -14.80 -10.62 -6.39
C SER A 140 -14.70 -11.21 -4.98
N GLU A 141 -15.60 -12.09 -4.64
CA GLU A 141 -15.53 -12.89 -3.41
C GLU A 141 -14.43 -13.95 -3.55
N ILE A 142 -13.61 -14.09 -2.53
CA ILE A 142 -12.52 -15.07 -2.50
C ILE A 142 -12.71 -16.15 -1.45
#